data_5a8957b7c3a7ec949844a82ed256815e
#
_entry.id   5a8957b7c3a7ec949844a82ed256815e
#
_cell.length_a   1.000
_cell.length_b   1.000
_cell.length_c   1.000
_cell.angle_alpha   90.00
_cell.angle_beta   90.00
_cell.angle_gamma   90.00
#
_symmetry.space_group_name_H-M   'P 1'
#
loop_
_entity.id
_entity.type
_entity.pdbx_description
1 polymer ?
#
loop_
_entity_poly.entity_id
_entity_poly.type
_entity_poly.pdbx_seq_one_letter_code
_entity_poly.pdbx_strand_id
1 'polypeptide(L)'
;LIAAATLSNRYITDRFLPDKAIDLVDEACAMIRTEIDSMPQEMDEISRRIMQLEIEETALKKETDELSRNRLEDIQKELSDLREKFRAMKAQWENEKKSINEVSDIKAEIEKTNAEIEAAQRKADYELAAKLRYSKLPELNAKLAQAQQNSESKHTTLLRDTVTEEEIAKVVSRWTG
;
A
#
# COMPACT_ATOMS: atom_id res chain seq x y z
N LEU A 1 -13.93 11.82 -4.55
CA LEU A 1 -14.95 12.59 -3.82
C LEU A 1 -16.29 12.60 -4.56
N ILE A 2 -16.34 12.94 -5.87
CA ILE A 2 -17.60 12.99 -6.64
C ILE A 2 -18.28 11.62 -6.64
N ALA A 3 -17.54 10.54 -6.88
CA ALA A 3 -18.06 9.17 -6.84
C ALA A 3 -18.62 8.82 -5.46
N ALA A 4 -17.91 9.19 -4.37
CA ALA A 4 -18.38 8.94 -3.01
C ALA A 4 -19.71 9.63 -2.72
N ALA A 5 -19.85 10.90 -3.08
CA ALA A 5 -21.10 11.64 -2.93
C ALA A 5 -22.23 11.05 -3.77
N THR A 6 -21.96 10.74 -5.04
CA THR A 6 -22.98 10.22 -5.99
C THR A 6 -23.44 8.82 -5.61
N LEU A 7 -22.50 7.90 -5.35
CA LEU A 7 -22.81 6.51 -5.02
C LEU A 7 -23.46 6.40 -3.64
N SER A 8 -22.98 7.16 -2.64
CA SER A 8 -23.62 7.17 -1.33
C SER A 8 -25.06 7.71 -1.40
N ASN A 9 -25.29 8.77 -2.17
CA ASN A 9 -26.63 9.31 -2.32
C ASN A 9 -27.60 8.34 -2.99
N ARG A 10 -27.10 7.53 -3.94
CA ARG A 10 -27.91 6.61 -4.73
C ARG A 10 -28.19 5.28 -4.00
N TYR A 11 -27.25 4.75 -3.27
CA TYR A 11 -27.30 3.37 -2.73
C TYR A 11 -27.41 3.30 -1.21
N ILE A 12 -27.06 4.36 -0.46
CA ILE A 12 -27.14 4.40 1.00
C ILE A 12 -28.28 5.34 1.40
N THR A 13 -29.40 4.78 1.83
CA THR A 13 -30.63 5.52 2.11
C THR A 13 -30.82 5.88 3.57
N ASP A 14 -30.16 5.20 4.48
CA ASP A 14 -30.31 5.28 5.93
C ASP A 14 -29.44 6.37 6.58
N ARG A 15 -28.62 7.07 5.81
CA ARG A 15 -27.73 8.14 6.27
C ARG A 15 -27.82 9.37 5.37
N PHE A 16 -27.38 10.51 5.88
CA PHE A 16 -27.43 11.81 5.18
C PHE A 16 -26.06 12.22 4.65
N LEU A 17 -26.05 13.05 3.60
CA LEU A 17 -24.88 13.77 3.14
C LEU A 17 -24.62 14.97 4.08
N PRO A 18 -23.34 15.31 4.35
CA PRO A 18 -22.13 14.78 3.73
C PRO A 18 -21.59 13.50 4.41
N ASP A 19 -22.07 13.14 5.59
CA ASP A 19 -21.48 12.13 6.48
C ASP A 19 -21.28 10.78 5.79
N LYS A 20 -22.28 10.25 5.09
CA LYS A 20 -22.18 8.98 4.38
C LYS A 20 -21.12 8.98 3.27
N ALA A 21 -20.85 10.12 2.66
CA ALA A 21 -19.79 10.23 1.64
C ALA A 21 -18.40 10.27 2.27
N ILE A 22 -18.28 10.91 3.44
CA ILE A 22 -17.04 10.95 4.23
C ILE A 22 -16.72 9.55 4.74
N ASP A 23 -17.70 8.85 5.31
CA ASP A 23 -17.54 7.47 5.81
C ASP A 23 -17.05 6.52 4.69
N LEU A 24 -17.60 6.66 3.46
CA LEU A 24 -17.14 5.86 2.32
C LEU A 24 -15.67 6.13 1.93
N VAL A 25 -15.27 7.40 1.97
CA VAL A 25 -13.86 7.75 1.69
C VAL A 25 -12.96 7.22 2.78
N ASP A 26 -13.35 7.35 4.03
CA ASP A 26 -12.57 6.84 5.18
C ASP A 26 -12.41 5.32 5.11
N GLU A 27 -13.47 4.58 4.86
CA GLU A 27 -13.43 3.12 4.71
C GLU A 27 -12.56 2.70 3.52
N ALA A 28 -12.67 3.39 2.37
CA ALA A 28 -11.84 3.11 1.20
C ALA A 28 -10.35 3.41 1.47
N CYS A 29 -10.04 4.50 2.18
CA CYS A 29 -8.68 4.80 2.61
C CYS A 29 -8.13 3.74 3.57
N ALA A 30 -8.94 3.30 4.53
CA ALA A 30 -8.57 2.24 5.48
C ALA A 30 -8.33 0.90 4.77
N MET A 31 -9.15 0.57 3.76
CA MET A 31 -8.99 -0.63 2.94
C MET A 31 -7.66 -0.60 2.16
N ILE A 32 -7.36 0.50 1.46
CA ILE A 32 -6.08 0.64 0.74
C ILE A 32 -4.89 0.58 1.71
N ARG A 33 -4.98 1.22 2.86
CA ARG A 33 -3.91 1.16 3.87
C ARG A 33 -3.67 -0.27 4.33
N THR A 34 -4.74 -1.04 4.53
CA THR A 34 -4.64 -2.46 4.88
C THR A 34 -4.01 -3.28 3.75
N GLU A 35 -4.35 -2.98 2.49
CA GLU A 35 -3.74 -3.63 1.32
C GLU A 35 -2.23 -3.33 1.22
N ILE A 36 -1.81 -2.08 1.44
CA ILE A 36 -0.39 -1.69 1.45
C ILE A 36 0.39 -2.43 2.55
N ASP A 37 -0.23 -2.61 3.72
CA ASP A 37 0.41 -3.30 4.85
C ASP A 37 0.37 -4.82 4.74
N SER A 38 -0.50 -5.36 3.91
CA SER A 38 -0.67 -6.79 3.70
C SER A 38 0.20 -7.32 2.57
N MET A 39 0.56 -8.60 2.65
CA MET A 39 1.25 -9.27 1.55
C MET A 39 0.31 -9.38 0.33
N PRO A 40 0.75 -9.02 -0.88
CA PRO A 40 -0.04 -9.21 -2.11
C PRO A 40 -0.47 -10.66 -2.31
N GLN A 41 -1.68 -10.86 -2.83
CA GLN A 41 -2.26 -12.19 -3.00
C GLN A 41 -1.37 -13.14 -3.81
N GLU A 42 -0.74 -12.65 -4.88
CA GLU A 42 0.18 -13.46 -5.70
C GLU A 42 1.38 -13.98 -4.90
N MET A 43 1.91 -13.17 -3.98
CA MET A 43 3.01 -13.58 -3.09
C MET A 43 2.54 -14.60 -2.07
N ASP A 44 1.34 -14.45 -1.51
CA ASP A 44 0.76 -15.40 -0.54
C ASP A 44 0.54 -16.76 -1.20
N GLU A 45 0.03 -16.81 -2.43
CA GLU A 45 -0.12 -18.04 -3.21
C GLU A 45 1.21 -18.76 -3.44
N ILE A 46 2.25 -18.02 -3.85
CA ILE A 46 3.60 -18.57 -4.02
C ILE A 46 4.16 -19.08 -2.69
N SER A 47 3.97 -18.32 -1.60
CA SER A 47 4.43 -18.71 -0.27
C SER A 47 3.77 -20.00 0.21
N ARG A 48 2.45 -20.15 0.01
CA ARG A 48 1.71 -21.38 0.32
C ARG A 48 2.19 -22.56 -0.51
N ARG A 49 2.47 -22.33 -1.80
CA ARG A 49 2.99 -23.38 -2.69
C ARG A 49 4.38 -23.85 -2.24
N ILE A 50 5.25 -22.91 -1.88
CA ILE A 50 6.58 -23.23 -1.33
C ILE A 50 6.43 -24.10 -0.07
N MET A 51 5.55 -23.72 0.86
CA MET A 51 5.32 -24.48 2.09
C MET A 51 4.81 -25.90 1.82
N GLN A 52 3.89 -26.06 0.87
CA GLN A 52 3.40 -27.38 0.46
C GLN A 52 4.51 -28.27 -0.08
N LEU A 53 5.34 -27.70 -0.97
CA LEU A 53 6.48 -28.43 -1.56
C LEU A 53 7.56 -28.76 -0.55
N GLU A 54 7.82 -27.90 0.45
CA GLU A 54 8.76 -28.16 1.53
C GLU A 54 8.29 -29.32 2.42
N ILE A 55 6.98 -29.43 2.66
CA ILE A 55 6.39 -30.56 3.39
C ILE A 55 6.58 -31.86 2.57
N GLU A 56 6.24 -31.81 1.27
CA GLU A 56 6.40 -32.95 0.35
C GLU A 56 7.88 -33.37 0.23
N GLU A 57 8.80 -32.41 0.09
CA GLU A 57 10.24 -32.65 0.07
C GLU A 57 10.73 -33.39 1.34
N THR A 58 10.22 -32.95 2.50
CA THR A 58 10.58 -33.57 3.79
C THR A 58 10.09 -35.00 3.91
N ALA A 59 8.91 -35.30 3.34
CA ALA A 59 8.36 -36.65 3.29
C ALA A 59 9.17 -37.55 2.36
N LEU A 60 9.43 -37.09 1.12
CA LEU A 60 10.15 -37.86 0.09
C LEU A 60 11.63 -38.14 0.46
N LYS A 61 12.26 -37.26 1.24
CA LYS A 61 13.64 -37.53 1.77
C LYS A 61 13.75 -38.78 2.64
N LYS A 62 12.63 -39.28 3.17
CA LYS A 62 12.59 -40.50 3.99
C LYS A 62 12.41 -41.77 3.15
N GLU A 63 11.98 -41.63 1.92
CA GLU A 63 11.73 -42.70 0.97
C GLU A 63 13.00 -43.04 0.19
N THR A 64 13.14 -44.29 -0.26
CA THR A 64 14.39 -44.76 -0.91
C THR A 64 14.18 -45.30 -2.31
N ASP A 65 12.92 -45.34 -2.76
CA ASP A 65 12.55 -45.83 -4.09
C ASP A 65 12.92 -44.83 -5.20
N GLU A 66 13.08 -45.30 -6.41
CA GLU A 66 13.52 -44.50 -7.56
C GLU A 66 12.49 -43.46 -7.99
N LEU A 67 11.18 -43.75 -7.85
CA LEU A 67 10.13 -42.79 -8.18
C LEU A 67 10.15 -41.59 -7.23
N SER A 68 10.33 -41.83 -5.93
CA SER A 68 10.42 -40.79 -4.91
C SER A 68 11.67 -39.93 -5.10
N ARG A 69 12.79 -40.47 -5.58
CA ARG A 69 14.00 -39.72 -5.90
C ARG A 69 13.79 -38.78 -7.11
N ASN A 70 13.19 -39.28 -8.18
CA ASN A 70 12.89 -38.47 -9.36
C ASN A 70 11.93 -37.31 -9.00
N ARG A 71 10.90 -37.62 -8.21
CA ARG A 71 9.96 -36.61 -7.72
C ARG A 71 10.63 -35.59 -6.80
N LEU A 72 11.58 -36.01 -5.96
CA LEU A 72 12.36 -35.12 -5.11
C LEU A 72 13.20 -34.11 -5.94
N GLU A 73 13.84 -34.56 -7.02
CA GLU A 73 14.58 -33.68 -7.90
C GLU A 73 13.68 -32.63 -8.57
N ASP A 74 12.49 -33.03 -9.04
CA ASP A 74 11.53 -32.12 -9.65
C ASP A 74 11.04 -31.07 -8.66
N ILE A 75 10.72 -31.49 -7.43
CA ILE A 75 10.30 -30.57 -6.36
C ILE A 75 11.41 -29.59 -6.02
N GLN A 76 12.66 -30.04 -5.94
CA GLN A 76 13.79 -29.16 -5.63
C GLN A 76 13.99 -28.09 -6.69
N LYS A 77 13.80 -28.43 -7.98
CA LYS A 77 13.81 -27.43 -9.05
C LYS A 77 12.66 -26.43 -8.93
N GLU A 78 11.43 -26.95 -8.77
CA GLU A 78 10.25 -26.11 -8.57
C GLU A 78 10.40 -25.18 -7.35
N LEU A 79 10.92 -25.67 -6.24
CA LEU A 79 11.23 -24.88 -5.03
C LEU A 79 12.26 -23.78 -5.31
N SER A 80 13.32 -24.09 -6.05
CA SER A 80 14.34 -23.10 -6.41
C SER A 80 13.74 -21.96 -7.21
N ASP A 81 12.96 -22.26 -8.24
CA ASP A 81 12.32 -21.28 -9.12
C ASP A 81 11.28 -20.43 -8.36
N LEU A 82 10.44 -21.05 -7.53
CA LEU A 82 9.45 -20.34 -6.73
C LEU A 82 10.09 -19.45 -5.66
N ARG A 83 11.16 -19.90 -5.03
CA ARG A 83 11.90 -19.10 -4.05
C ARG A 83 12.57 -17.89 -4.69
N GLU A 84 13.13 -18.05 -5.90
CA GLU A 84 13.70 -16.94 -6.65
C GLU A 84 12.62 -15.92 -7.02
N LYS A 85 11.50 -16.39 -7.58
CA LYS A 85 10.34 -15.53 -7.90
C LYS A 85 9.81 -14.80 -6.67
N PHE A 86 9.65 -15.51 -5.55
CA PHE A 86 9.19 -14.91 -4.30
C PHE A 86 10.15 -13.83 -3.78
N ARG A 87 11.47 -14.05 -3.85
CA ARG A 87 12.48 -13.05 -3.44
C ARG A 87 12.42 -11.81 -4.31
N ALA A 88 12.29 -11.98 -5.63
CA ALA A 88 12.19 -10.86 -6.56
C ALA A 88 10.93 -10.02 -6.28
N MET A 89 9.76 -10.67 -6.14
CA MET A 89 8.51 -10.00 -5.81
C MET A 89 8.55 -9.34 -4.44
N LYS A 90 9.15 -9.97 -3.44
CA LYS A 90 9.30 -9.41 -2.10
C LYS A 90 10.16 -8.15 -2.11
N ALA A 91 11.27 -8.16 -2.81
CA ALA A 91 12.14 -6.98 -2.94
C ALA A 91 11.41 -5.83 -3.66
N GLN A 92 10.64 -6.14 -4.70
CA GLN A 92 9.81 -5.16 -5.39
C GLN A 92 8.75 -4.57 -4.45
N TRP A 93 7.98 -5.41 -3.76
CA TRP A 93 6.95 -5.00 -2.81
C TRP A 93 7.51 -4.11 -1.68
N GLU A 94 8.64 -4.51 -1.08
CA GLU A 94 9.29 -3.72 -0.02
C GLU A 94 9.75 -2.35 -0.54
N ASN A 95 10.25 -2.27 -1.77
CA ASN A 95 10.64 -1.01 -2.40
C ASN A 95 9.42 -0.11 -2.70
N GLU A 96 8.32 -0.68 -3.20
CA GLU A 96 7.08 0.06 -3.46
C GLU A 96 6.49 0.58 -2.15
N LYS A 97 6.38 -0.27 -1.12
CA LYS A 97 5.91 0.11 0.22
C LYS A 97 6.77 1.23 0.83
N LYS A 98 8.08 1.14 0.70
CA LYS A 98 9.00 2.18 1.18
C LYS A 98 8.76 3.51 0.47
N SER A 99 8.58 3.49 -0.85
CA SER A 99 8.30 4.68 -1.66
C SER A 99 6.99 5.36 -1.25
N ILE A 100 5.92 4.58 -1.04
CA ILE A 100 4.62 5.07 -0.59
C ILE A 100 4.72 5.71 0.81
N ASN A 101 5.40 5.04 1.74
CA ASN A 101 5.60 5.56 3.10
C ASN A 101 6.42 6.86 3.10
N GLU A 102 7.47 6.95 2.28
CA GLU A 102 8.29 8.16 2.14
C GLU A 102 7.45 9.37 1.70
N VAL A 103 6.60 9.19 0.69
CA VAL A 103 5.66 10.23 0.24
C VAL A 103 4.68 10.62 1.34
N SER A 104 4.15 9.64 2.08
CA SER A 104 3.22 9.87 3.19
C SER A 104 3.90 10.66 4.34
N ASP A 105 5.11 10.28 4.72
CA ASP A 105 5.87 10.93 5.78
C ASP A 105 6.20 12.39 5.43
N ILE A 106 6.59 12.66 4.17
CA ILE A 106 6.86 14.03 3.70
C ILE A 106 5.57 14.86 3.74
N LYS A 107 4.43 14.32 3.32
CA LYS A 107 3.13 15.01 3.41
C LYS A 107 2.76 15.34 4.86
N ALA A 108 2.93 14.40 5.78
CA ALA A 108 2.68 14.62 7.21
C ALA A 108 3.60 15.69 7.78
N GLU A 109 4.88 15.76 7.35
CA GLU A 109 5.81 16.80 7.78
C GLU A 109 5.44 18.19 7.22
N ILE A 110 4.91 18.25 5.99
CA ILE A 110 4.37 19.48 5.41
C ILE A 110 3.18 19.98 6.22
N GLU A 111 2.22 19.13 6.56
CA GLU A 111 1.06 19.49 7.39
C GLU A 111 1.49 19.99 8.77
N LYS A 112 2.41 19.28 9.41
CA LYS A 112 3.00 19.71 10.69
C LYS A 112 3.67 21.07 10.59
N THR A 113 4.45 21.28 9.52
CA THR A 113 5.14 22.57 9.29
C THR A 113 4.13 23.71 9.06
N ASN A 114 3.03 23.46 8.34
CA ASN A 114 1.96 24.44 8.16
C ASN A 114 1.29 24.78 9.51
N ALA A 115 0.99 23.77 10.35
CA ALA A 115 0.45 24.02 11.68
C ALA A 115 1.41 24.81 12.59
N GLU A 116 2.71 24.54 12.50
CA GLU A 116 3.76 25.29 13.19
C GLU A 116 3.80 26.77 12.73
N ILE A 117 3.68 27.03 11.41
CA ILE A 117 3.61 28.37 10.84
C ILE A 117 2.38 29.13 11.41
N GLU A 118 1.21 28.50 11.40
CA GLU A 118 0.01 29.13 11.97
C GLU A 118 0.14 29.40 13.47
N ALA A 119 0.73 28.48 14.21
CA ALA A 119 0.96 28.64 15.64
C ALA A 119 1.95 29.79 15.95
N ALA A 120 3.03 29.93 15.15
CA ALA A 120 3.98 31.03 15.25
C ALA A 120 3.32 32.38 14.93
N GLN A 121 2.49 32.44 13.89
CA GLN A 121 1.73 33.66 13.54
C GLN A 121 0.76 34.08 14.65
N ARG A 122 0.05 33.12 15.28
CA ARG A 122 -0.83 33.42 16.42
C ARG A 122 -0.08 33.96 17.64
N LYS A 123 1.19 33.56 17.80
CA LYS A 123 2.08 34.06 18.87
C LYS A 123 2.83 35.35 18.50
N ALA A 124 2.57 35.90 17.32
CA ALA A 124 3.29 37.04 16.74
C ALA A 124 4.80 36.81 16.54
N ASP A 125 5.25 35.54 16.48
CA ASP A 125 6.61 35.16 16.14
C ASP A 125 6.77 35.08 14.61
N TYR A 126 6.87 36.24 13.99
CA TYR A 126 6.94 36.36 12.53
C TYR A 126 8.30 35.92 11.97
N GLU A 127 9.36 35.93 12.76
CA GLU A 127 10.67 35.45 12.35
C GLU A 127 10.63 33.92 12.14
N LEU A 128 10.13 33.18 13.12
CA LEU A 128 9.98 31.75 13.01
C LEU A 128 9.02 31.38 11.87
N ALA A 129 7.88 32.06 11.77
CA ALA A 129 6.92 31.83 10.70
C ALA A 129 7.53 32.05 9.30
N ALA A 130 8.32 33.12 9.13
CA ALA A 130 9.02 33.40 7.88
C ALA A 130 10.07 32.34 7.55
N LYS A 131 10.87 31.91 8.52
CA LYS A 131 11.87 30.87 8.34
C LYS A 131 11.25 29.54 7.90
N LEU A 132 10.17 29.10 8.56
CA LEU A 132 9.46 27.87 8.19
C LEU A 132 8.85 27.98 6.80
N ARG A 133 8.23 29.12 6.47
CA ARG A 133 7.51 29.32 5.21
C ARG A 133 8.42 29.44 4.01
N TYR A 134 9.57 30.14 4.14
CA TYR A 134 10.45 30.45 3.02
C TYR A 134 11.68 29.55 2.91
N SER A 135 11.98 28.75 3.95
CA SER A 135 13.09 27.79 3.91
C SER A 135 12.57 26.34 3.98
N LYS A 136 11.94 25.94 5.08
CA LYS A 136 11.58 24.54 5.32
C LYS A 136 10.48 24.04 4.40
N LEU A 137 9.40 24.80 4.19
CA LEU A 137 8.27 24.40 3.38
C LEU A 137 8.62 24.20 1.89
N PRO A 138 9.39 25.08 1.23
CA PRO A 138 9.86 24.86 -0.15
C PRO A 138 10.78 23.64 -0.27
N GLU A 139 11.64 23.38 0.72
CA GLU A 139 12.50 22.20 0.73
C GLU A 139 11.68 20.91 0.79
N LEU A 140 10.68 20.85 1.67
CA LEU A 140 9.77 19.70 1.77
C LEU A 140 8.95 19.49 0.50
N ASN A 141 8.47 20.56 -0.12
CA ASN A 141 7.75 20.47 -1.40
C ASN A 141 8.66 19.98 -2.54
N ALA A 142 9.92 20.39 -2.58
CA ALA A 142 10.88 19.86 -3.55
C ALA A 142 11.16 18.37 -3.33
N LYS A 143 11.33 17.94 -2.07
CA LYS A 143 11.47 16.51 -1.72
C LYS A 143 10.23 15.72 -2.12
N LEU A 144 9.03 16.26 -1.88
CA LEU A 144 7.77 15.62 -2.27
C LEU A 144 7.70 15.41 -3.79
N ALA A 145 8.01 16.45 -4.57
CA ALA A 145 8.01 16.37 -6.02
C ALA A 145 9.00 15.32 -6.54
N GLN A 146 10.21 15.27 -5.94
CA GLN A 146 11.21 14.26 -6.29
C GLN A 146 10.76 12.83 -5.94
N ALA A 147 10.18 12.64 -4.74
CA ALA A 147 9.67 11.34 -4.31
C ALA A 147 8.51 10.85 -5.20
N GLN A 148 7.61 11.75 -5.60
CA GLN A 148 6.52 11.45 -6.53
C GLN A 148 7.02 11.06 -7.93
N GLN A 149 7.97 11.79 -8.50
CA GLN A 149 8.59 11.43 -9.78
C GLN A 149 9.27 10.07 -9.73
N ASN A 150 9.96 9.76 -8.64
CA ASN A 150 10.59 8.46 -8.43
C ASN A 150 9.57 7.32 -8.29
N SER A 151 8.39 7.60 -7.72
CA SER A 151 7.28 6.65 -7.62
C SER A 151 6.61 6.42 -8.98
N GLU A 152 6.31 7.46 -9.75
CA GLU A 152 5.69 7.36 -11.08
C GLU A 152 6.59 6.68 -12.11
N SER A 153 7.91 6.91 -12.06
CA SER A 153 8.88 6.30 -12.98
C SER A 153 9.09 4.79 -12.75
N LYS A 154 8.83 4.32 -11.55
CA LYS A 154 8.87 2.91 -11.20
C LYS A 154 7.45 2.37 -11.29
N HIS A 155 6.95 1.99 -12.46
CA HIS A 155 5.62 1.40 -12.61
C HIS A 155 5.25 0.54 -11.39
N THR A 156 4.52 1.13 -10.44
CA THR A 156 4.00 0.47 -9.24
C THR A 156 2.94 -0.52 -9.70
N THR A 157 3.31 -1.81 -9.72
CA THR A 157 2.44 -2.87 -10.24
C THR A 157 1.78 -3.70 -9.14
N LEU A 158 2.38 -3.72 -7.94
CA LEU A 158 1.93 -4.59 -6.84
C LEU A 158 1.04 -3.86 -5.83
N LEU A 159 1.27 -2.56 -5.58
CA LEU A 159 0.54 -1.77 -4.59
C LEU A 159 -0.18 -0.59 -5.24
N ARG A 160 -1.39 -0.30 -4.74
CA ARG A 160 -2.15 0.91 -5.09
C ARG A 160 -2.08 1.88 -3.91
N ASP A 161 -1.85 3.16 -4.19
CA ASP A 161 -1.71 4.22 -3.18
C ASP A 161 -2.82 5.26 -3.24
N THR A 162 -3.75 5.12 -4.18
CA THR A 162 -4.81 6.09 -4.43
C THR A 162 -6.19 5.45 -4.42
N VAL A 163 -7.14 6.15 -3.76
CA VAL A 163 -8.56 5.78 -3.77
C VAL A 163 -9.18 6.22 -5.09
N THR A 164 -9.57 5.26 -5.91
CA THR A 164 -10.30 5.51 -7.16
C THR A 164 -11.80 5.29 -6.98
N GLU A 165 -12.57 5.47 -8.05
CA GLU A 165 -14.00 5.20 -8.05
C GLU A 165 -14.33 3.72 -7.81
N GLU A 166 -13.42 2.82 -8.24
CA GLU A 166 -13.57 1.37 -8.06
C GLU A 166 -13.55 0.98 -6.58
N GLU A 167 -12.64 1.54 -5.79
CA GLU A 167 -12.56 1.26 -4.35
C GLU A 167 -13.80 1.77 -3.63
N ILE A 168 -14.29 2.95 -3.99
CA ILE A 168 -15.55 3.49 -3.46
C ILE A 168 -16.70 2.55 -3.82
N ALA A 169 -16.79 2.09 -5.06
CA ALA A 169 -17.83 1.17 -5.50
C ALA A 169 -17.77 -0.18 -4.76
N LYS A 170 -16.57 -0.71 -4.50
CA LYS A 170 -16.38 -1.92 -3.70
C LYS A 170 -16.91 -1.75 -2.27
N VAL A 171 -16.62 -0.62 -1.63
CA VAL A 171 -17.13 -0.33 -0.29
C VAL A 171 -18.65 -0.25 -0.28
N VAL A 172 -19.24 0.48 -1.25
CA VAL A 172 -20.70 0.57 -1.39
C VAL A 172 -21.32 -0.81 -1.59
N SER A 173 -20.77 -1.64 -2.47
CA SER A 173 -21.24 -3.00 -2.70
C SER A 173 -21.18 -3.87 -1.43
N ARG A 174 -20.13 -3.70 -0.62
CA ARG A 174 -20.00 -4.42 0.66
C ARG A 174 -21.07 -4.00 1.67
N TRP A 175 -21.45 -2.71 1.69
CA TRP A 175 -22.42 -2.18 2.64
C TRP A 175 -23.88 -2.45 2.23
N THR A 176 -24.13 -2.56 0.92
CA THR A 176 -25.49 -2.71 0.39
C THR A 176 -25.85 -4.14 -0.02
N GLY A 177 -24.87 -5.06 -0.08
CA GLY A 177 -25.04 -6.46 -0.53
C GLY A 177 -25.01 -6.53 -2.02
#